data_64bbaa310d74645cd387845c4d21795f
#
_entry.id   64bbaa310d74645cd387845c4d21795f
#
_cell.length_a   1.000
_cell.length_b   1.000
_cell.length_c   1.000
_cell.angle_alpha   90.00
_cell.angle_beta   90.00
_cell.angle_gamma   90.00
#
_symmetry.space_group_name_H-M   'P 1'
#
loop_
_entity.id
_entity.type
_entity.pdbx_description
1 polymer ?
#
loop_
_entity_poly.entity_id
_entity_poly.type
_entity_poly.pdbx_seq_one_letter_code
_entity_poly.pdbx_strand_id
1 'polypeptide(L)'
;VNLLQKLERLIRTAGIGAIDFDHKLTAIKLHFGEPGNLAFLRPNYAKVVADVVKSLGGVPFLTDCNTLYPGRRKNALEHLDAAYENGFSPLTTGCQVVIGDGLRGNDDVEVPVEGAEHIQCAKIGKAIMEADVFLSLSHFKGHEQTGFGGAIKNIGMGCGSRRGKMEQHAAGKPTVSR
;
A
#
# COMPACT_ATOMS: atom_id res chain seq x y z
N VAL A 1 -21.82 -19.40 -4.71
CA VAL A 1 -20.50 -18.72 -4.78
C VAL A 1 -20.58 -17.45 -3.96
N ASN A 2 -19.81 -17.34 -2.87
CA ASN A 2 -19.75 -16.14 -2.05
C ASN A 2 -18.80 -15.09 -2.67
N LEU A 3 -18.79 -13.88 -2.10
CA LEU A 3 -17.99 -12.77 -2.64
C LEU A 3 -16.48 -13.06 -2.67
N LEU A 4 -15.94 -13.78 -1.70
CA LEU A 4 -14.51 -14.10 -1.63
C LEU A 4 -14.11 -15.10 -2.72
N GLN A 5 -14.93 -16.14 -2.93
CA GLN A 5 -14.74 -17.09 -4.04
C GLN A 5 -14.88 -16.40 -5.40
N LYS A 6 -15.79 -15.42 -5.51
CA LYS A 6 -15.96 -14.63 -6.73
C LYS A 6 -14.72 -13.78 -7.00
N LEU A 7 -14.16 -13.14 -5.96
CA LEU A 7 -12.93 -12.37 -6.07
C LEU A 7 -11.77 -13.25 -6.54
N GLU A 8 -11.55 -14.40 -5.91
CA GLU A 8 -10.50 -15.35 -6.33
C GLU A 8 -10.67 -15.74 -7.80
N ARG A 9 -11.88 -16.12 -8.20
CA ARG A 9 -12.17 -16.47 -9.60
C ARG A 9 -11.85 -15.31 -10.56
N LEU A 10 -12.24 -14.07 -10.21
CA LEU A 10 -11.96 -12.89 -11.03
C LEU A 10 -10.47 -12.62 -11.18
N ILE A 11 -9.71 -12.72 -10.10
CA ILE A 11 -8.26 -12.52 -10.11
C ILE A 11 -7.59 -13.56 -11.01
N ARG A 12 -7.97 -14.83 -10.89
CA ARG A 12 -7.44 -15.89 -11.74
C ARG A 12 -7.84 -15.72 -13.22
N THR A 13 -9.07 -15.34 -13.48
CA THR A 13 -9.56 -15.07 -14.84
C THR A 13 -8.87 -13.85 -15.46
N ALA A 14 -8.51 -12.86 -14.66
CA ALA A 14 -7.74 -11.69 -15.10
C ALA A 14 -6.29 -12.01 -15.45
N GLY A 15 -5.82 -13.23 -15.21
CA GLY A 15 -4.50 -13.69 -15.66
C GLY A 15 -3.37 -13.55 -14.65
N ILE A 16 -3.67 -13.46 -13.35
CA ILE A 16 -2.61 -13.37 -12.30
C ILE A 16 -1.61 -14.54 -12.38
N GLY A 17 -2.04 -15.69 -12.86
CA GLY A 17 -1.17 -16.86 -13.04
C GLY A 17 -0.08 -16.72 -14.11
N ALA A 18 -0.13 -15.66 -14.94
CA ALA A 18 0.94 -15.35 -15.89
C ALA A 18 2.13 -14.62 -15.23
N ILE A 19 1.96 -14.15 -14.00
CA ILE A 19 3.03 -13.52 -13.22
C ILE A 19 3.84 -14.64 -12.56
N ASP A 20 5.15 -14.58 -12.70
CA ASP A 20 6.06 -15.47 -12.00
C ASP A 20 6.17 -15.04 -10.53
N PHE A 21 5.57 -15.82 -9.63
CA PHE A 21 5.60 -15.60 -8.18
C PHE A 21 6.59 -16.53 -7.46
N ASP A 22 7.18 -17.51 -8.14
CA ASP A 22 7.91 -18.57 -7.49
C ASP A 22 9.07 -18.03 -6.61
N HIS A 23 8.98 -18.31 -5.30
CA HIS A 23 9.88 -17.79 -4.26
C HIS A 23 10.04 -16.26 -4.17
N LYS A 24 9.15 -15.49 -4.79
CA LYS A 24 9.22 -14.02 -4.86
C LYS A 24 8.51 -13.33 -3.72
N LEU A 25 9.17 -12.33 -3.14
CA LEU A 25 8.56 -11.40 -2.19
C LEU A 25 7.52 -10.55 -2.93
N THR A 26 6.28 -10.64 -2.48
CA THR A 26 5.16 -9.96 -3.12
C THR A 26 4.54 -8.92 -2.20
N ALA A 27 4.72 -7.65 -2.52
CA ALA A 27 4.09 -6.55 -1.81
C ALA A 27 2.62 -6.40 -2.24
N ILE A 28 1.69 -6.63 -1.32
CA ILE A 28 0.27 -6.31 -1.50
C ILE A 28 0.01 -4.96 -0.84
N LYS A 29 -0.01 -3.91 -1.66
CA LYS A 29 -0.20 -2.53 -1.19
C LYS A 29 -1.68 -2.22 -1.06
N LEU A 30 -2.09 -1.84 0.14
CA LEU A 30 -3.44 -1.37 0.42
C LEU A 30 -3.41 -0.30 1.51
N HIS A 31 -4.55 0.36 1.72
CA HIS A 31 -4.77 1.29 2.81
C HIS A 31 -5.41 0.54 3.98
N PHE A 32 -4.74 0.50 5.13
CA PHE A 32 -5.21 -0.26 6.31
C PHE A 32 -6.41 0.35 7.04
N GLY A 33 -6.88 1.52 6.60
CA GLY A 33 -7.91 2.28 7.30
C GLY A 33 -7.34 3.17 8.41
N GLU A 34 -8.10 4.14 8.83
CA GLU A 34 -7.82 4.95 10.02
C GLU A 34 -8.79 4.51 11.12
N PRO A 35 -8.34 4.33 12.38
CA PRO A 35 -9.23 3.93 13.47
C PRO A 35 -10.46 4.83 13.57
N GLY A 36 -11.64 4.20 13.69
CA GLY A 36 -12.93 4.89 13.70
C GLY A 36 -13.56 5.13 12.33
N ASN A 37 -12.83 4.94 11.23
CA ASN A 37 -13.38 4.97 9.87
C ASN A 37 -13.50 3.55 9.32
N LEU A 38 -14.71 3.12 8.97
CA LEU A 38 -14.99 1.78 8.46
C LEU A 38 -14.98 1.69 6.93
N ALA A 39 -14.74 2.81 6.22
CA ALA A 39 -14.71 2.87 4.76
C ALA A 39 -13.32 2.47 4.20
N PHE A 40 -12.95 1.22 4.38
CA PHE A 40 -11.74 0.60 3.82
C PHE A 40 -12.01 -0.83 3.36
N LEU A 41 -11.12 -1.40 2.57
CA LEU A 41 -11.21 -2.80 2.14
C LEU A 41 -11.07 -3.73 3.35
N ARG A 42 -11.96 -4.70 3.45
CA ARG A 42 -11.94 -5.65 4.58
C ARG A 42 -10.73 -6.59 4.49
N PRO A 43 -10.17 -7.01 5.64
CA PRO A 43 -9.05 -7.96 5.69
C PRO A 43 -9.30 -9.27 4.93
N ASN A 44 -10.55 -9.71 4.85
CA ASN A 44 -10.96 -10.90 4.10
C ASN A 44 -10.57 -10.84 2.61
N TYR A 45 -10.65 -9.65 1.98
CA TYR A 45 -10.21 -9.48 0.59
C TYR A 45 -8.69 -9.55 0.46
N ALA A 46 -7.96 -8.95 1.40
CA ALA A 46 -6.51 -9.06 1.44
C ALA A 46 -6.06 -10.51 1.63
N LYS A 47 -6.75 -11.27 2.48
CA LYS A 47 -6.51 -12.70 2.66
C LYS A 47 -6.66 -13.47 1.36
N VAL A 48 -7.74 -13.27 0.60
CA VAL A 48 -7.94 -13.95 -0.70
C VAL A 48 -6.77 -13.68 -1.64
N VAL A 49 -6.31 -12.43 -1.74
CA VAL A 49 -5.18 -12.08 -2.61
C VAL A 49 -3.89 -12.76 -2.11
N ALA A 50 -3.64 -12.73 -0.81
CA ALA A 50 -2.48 -13.39 -0.22
C ALA A 50 -2.49 -14.91 -0.44
N ASP A 51 -3.65 -15.56 -0.28
CA ASP A 51 -3.81 -17.00 -0.52
C ASP A 51 -3.57 -17.36 -2.00
N VAL A 52 -4.04 -16.53 -2.93
CA VAL A 52 -3.77 -16.71 -4.38
C VAL A 52 -2.27 -16.59 -4.65
N VAL A 53 -1.58 -15.58 -4.14
CA VAL A 53 -0.14 -15.41 -4.30
C VAL A 53 0.62 -16.64 -3.77
N LYS A 54 0.27 -17.10 -2.57
CA LYS A 54 0.87 -18.30 -1.97
C LYS A 54 0.63 -19.55 -2.81
N SER A 55 -0.57 -19.71 -3.37
CA SER A 55 -0.90 -20.85 -4.24
C SER A 55 -0.09 -20.87 -5.55
N LEU A 56 0.50 -19.72 -5.91
CA LEU A 56 1.38 -19.55 -7.07
C LEU A 56 2.88 -19.54 -6.67
N GLY A 57 3.20 -19.92 -5.43
CA GLY A 57 4.59 -20.04 -4.93
C GLY A 57 5.18 -18.75 -4.34
N GLY A 58 4.42 -17.64 -4.31
CA GLY A 58 4.90 -16.35 -3.82
C GLY A 58 4.89 -16.22 -2.29
N VAL A 59 5.66 -15.26 -1.79
CA VAL A 59 5.77 -14.90 -0.38
C VAL A 59 5.13 -13.52 -0.17
N PRO A 60 3.81 -13.44 0.09
CA PRO A 60 3.11 -12.17 0.21
C PRO A 60 3.33 -11.49 1.57
N PHE A 61 3.34 -10.18 1.55
CA PHE A 61 3.18 -9.32 2.73
C PHE A 61 2.26 -8.15 2.42
N LEU A 62 1.51 -7.68 3.42
CA LEU A 62 0.69 -6.48 3.31
C LEU A 62 1.54 -5.26 3.63
N THR A 63 1.36 -4.17 2.89
CA THR A 63 2.14 -2.96 3.11
C THR A 63 1.35 -1.67 2.84
N ASP A 64 1.74 -0.63 3.53
CA ASP A 64 1.41 0.78 3.30
C ASP A 64 2.59 1.63 3.79
N CYS A 65 2.64 2.90 3.36
CA CYS A 65 3.60 3.86 3.89
C CYS A 65 2.93 4.84 4.85
N ASN A 66 3.71 5.37 5.79
CA ASN A 66 3.23 6.32 6.80
C ASN A 66 2.60 7.57 6.17
N THR A 67 1.68 8.20 6.90
CA THR A 67 0.91 9.36 6.43
C THR A 67 1.41 10.67 7.00
N LEU A 68 1.04 11.79 6.35
CA LEU A 68 1.31 13.14 6.82
C LEU A 68 0.24 13.65 7.78
N TYR A 69 -0.99 13.18 7.62
CA TYR A 69 -2.15 13.70 8.33
C TYR A 69 -2.13 13.38 9.83
N PRO A 70 -2.79 14.20 10.66
CA PRO A 70 -3.09 13.83 12.03
C PRO A 70 -3.85 12.51 12.05
N GLY A 71 -3.37 11.55 12.85
CA GLY A 71 -3.93 10.21 12.94
C GLY A 71 -2.91 9.21 13.45
N ARG A 72 -3.27 7.94 13.40
CA ARG A 72 -2.47 6.86 14.00
C ARG A 72 -1.58 6.12 12.98
N ARG A 73 -1.32 6.70 11.82
CA ARG A 73 -0.48 6.09 10.78
C ARG A 73 0.74 6.97 10.41
N LYS A 74 1.25 7.76 11.36
CA LYS A 74 2.37 8.70 11.17
C LYS A 74 3.75 8.13 11.46
N ASN A 75 3.83 6.96 12.12
CA ASN A 75 5.05 6.17 12.34
C ASN A 75 4.68 4.69 12.31
N ALA A 76 5.67 3.81 12.13
CA ALA A 76 5.42 2.40 11.90
C ALA A 76 4.69 1.71 13.07
N LEU A 77 4.95 2.07 14.31
CA LEU A 77 4.32 1.40 15.47
C LEU A 77 2.84 1.73 15.54
N GLU A 78 2.49 3.02 15.54
CA GLU A 78 1.09 3.45 15.53
C GLU A 78 0.35 2.97 14.26
N HIS A 79 1.06 2.87 13.13
CA HIS A 79 0.50 2.39 11.87
C HIS A 79 0.20 0.89 11.92
N LEU A 80 1.08 0.09 12.52
CA LEU A 80 0.83 -1.33 12.77
C LEU A 80 -0.33 -1.54 13.74
N ASP A 81 -0.40 -0.75 14.82
CA ASP A 81 -1.52 -0.80 15.77
C ASP A 81 -2.85 -0.49 15.04
N ALA A 82 -2.88 0.56 14.21
CA ALA A 82 -4.06 0.89 13.40
C ALA A 82 -4.44 -0.23 12.43
N ALA A 83 -3.45 -0.88 11.78
CA ALA A 83 -3.70 -2.02 10.92
C ALA A 83 -4.31 -3.20 11.70
N TYR A 84 -3.77 -3.52 12.86
CA TYR A 84 -4.24 -4.62 13.69
C TYR A 84 -5.63 -4.36 14.26
N GLU A 85 -5.92 -3.15 14.72
CA GLU A 85 -7.26 -2.74 15.18
C GLU A 85 -8.31 -2.86 14.07
N ASN A 86 -7.92 -2.59 12.82
CA ASN A 86 -8.76 -2.76 11.64
C ASN A 86 -8.78 -4.20 11.09
N GLY A 87 -8.13 -5.13 11.79
CA GLY A 87 -8.17 -6.56 11.50
C GLY A 87 -7.12 -7.06 10.49
N PHE A 88 -6.15 -6.23 10.09
CA PHE A 88 -5.05 -6.66 9.24
C PHE A 88 -3.88 -7.18 10.09
N SER A 89 -3.85 -8.45 10.32
CA SER A 89 -2.79 -9.12 11.09
C SER A 89 -2.38 -10.43 10.43
N PRO A 90 -1.23 -11.00 10.77
CA PRO A 90 -0.84 -12.33 10.28
C PRO A 90 -1.87 -13.43 10.60
N LEU A 91 -2.57 -13.31 11.72
CA LEU A 91 -3.61 -14.26 12.13
C LEU A 91 -4.86 -14.21 11.25
N THR A 92 -5.22 -13.02 10.79
CA THR A 92 -6.46 -12.80 10.00
C THR A 92 -6.23 -12.91 8.50
N THR A 93 -5.09 -12.44 8.00
CA THR A 93 -4.79 -12.36 6.57
C THR A 93 -3.83 -13.46 6.09
N GLY A 94 -3.16 -14.14 7.03
CA GLY A 94 -2.23 -15.22 6.73
C GLY A 94 -0.86 -14.75 6.21
N CYS A 95 -0.56 -13.45 6.20
CA CYS A 95 0.75 -12.91 5.83
C CYS A 95 1.16 -11.74 6.71
N GLN A 96 2.45 -11.43 6.73
CA GLN A 96 3.00 -10.37 7.56
C GLN A 96 2.55 -8.99 7.11
N VAL A 97 2.57 -8.02 8.02
CA VAL A 97 2.34 -6.60 7.75
C VAL A 97 3.67 -5.87 7.92
N VAL A 98 4.09 -5.16 6.88
CA VAL A 98 5.35 -4.40 6.85
C VAL A 98 5.05 -2.96 6.48
N ILE A 99 5.48 -2.00 7.29
CA ILE A 99 5.36 -0.58 6.96
C ILE A 99 6.50 -0.21 6.00
N GLY A 100 6.13 0.19 4.78
CA GLY A 100 7.01 0.24 3.63
C GLY A 100 8.14 1.26 3.70
N ASP A 101 7.97 2.33 4.50
CA ASP A 101 8.90 3.45 4.62
C ASP A 101 9.57 3.56 6.00
N GLY A 102 9.63 2.42 6.72
CA GLY A 102 10.34 2.29 7.98
C GLY A 102 9.69 3.02 9.15
N LEU A 103 10.45 3.07 10.27
CA LEU A 103 9.91 3.49 11.57
C LEU A 103 9.37 4.93 11.56
N ARG A 104 10.05 5.85 10.86
CA ARG A 104 9.73 7.29 10.86
C ARG A 104 9.23 7.82 9.52
N GLY A 105 9.07 6.95 8.51
CA GLY A 105 8.59 7.34 7.19
C GLY A 105 9.64 8.00 6.29
N ASN A 106 10.89 7.67 6.47
CA ASN A 106 12.04 8.20 5.71
C ASN A 106 12.99 7.10 5.19
N ASP A 107 12.60 5.84 5.30
CA ASP A 107 13.32 4.73 4.68
C ASP A 107 12.75 4.50 3.27
N ASP A 108 13.40 5.15 2.29
CA ASP A 108 12.91 5.19 0.92
C ASP A 108 14.03 5.07 -0.12
N VAL A 109 13.62 4.75 -1.35
CA VAL A 109 14.46 4.74 -2.55
C VAL A 109 14.02 5.92 -3.42
N GLU A 110 14.97 6.70 -3.90
CA GLU A 110 14.73 7.78 -4.84
C GLU A 110 14.68 7.25 -6.27
N VAL A 111 13.55 7.47 -6.94
CA VAL A 111 13.31 7.05 -8.33
C VAL A 111 13.15 8.31 -9.19
N PRO A 112 13.99 8.52 -10.20
CA PRO A 112 13.85 9.65 -11.12
C PRO A 112 12.49 9.63 -11.83
N VAL A 113 11.89 10.81 -11.99
CA VAL A 113 10.61 10.99 -12.70
C VAL A 113 10.86 11.88 -13.92
N GLU A 114 10.99 11.25 -15.08
CA GLU A 114 11.22 11.97 -16.33
C GLU A 114 10.02 12.83 -16.74
N GLY A 115 10.29 14.03 -17.21
CA GLY A 115 9.26 14.96 -17.68
C GLY A 115 8.36 15.58 -16.61
N ALA A 116 8.65 15.36 -15.34
CA ALA A 116 7.88 15.95 -14.25
C ALA A 116 8.23 17.42 -14.05
N GLU A 117 7.20 18.28 -13.97
CA GLU A 117 7.36 19.72 -13.79
C GLU A 117 7.81 20.09 -12.36
N HIS A 118 7.29 19.40 -11.33
CA HIS A 118 7.43 19.81 -9.94
C HIS A 118 8.30 18.89 -9.10
N ILE A 119 8.39 17.62 -9.43
CA ILE A 119 9.09 16.61 -8.65
C ILE A 119 10.04 15.84 -9.56
N GLN A 120 11.34 15.98 -9.33
CA GLN A 120 12.36 15.30 -10.14
C GLN A 120 12.63 13.86 -9.71
N CYS A 121 12.35 13.54 -8.46
CA CYS A 121 12.48 12.19 -7.89
C CYS A 121 11.27 11.83 -7.03
N ALA A 122 10.73 10.64 -7.24
CA ALA A 122 9.74 10.04 -6.34
C ALA A 122 10.49 9.27 -5.23
N LYS A 123 10.10 9.50 -3.97
CA LYS A 123 10.65 8.78 -2.80
C LYS A 123 9.69 7.68 -2.42
N ILE A 124 9.99 6.47 -2.83
CA ILE A 124 9.15 5.28 -2.66
C ILE A 124 9.64 4.49 -1.45
N GLY A 125 8.71 4.03 -0.62
CA GLY A 125 9.03 3.21 0.56
C GLY A 125 9.91 2.02 0.20
N LYS A 126 11.01 1.84 0.93
CA LYS A 126 12.06 0.88 0.59
C LYS A 126 11.56 -0.55 0.53
N ALA A 127 10.74 -1.00 1.48
CA ALA A 127 10.22 -2.37 1.45
C ALA A 127 9.33 -2.65 0.22
N ILE A 128 8.71 -1.62 -0.37
CA ILE A 128 7.96 -1.75 -1.62
C ILE A 128 8.91 -1.94 -2.79
N MET A 129 10.02 -1.20 -2.81
CA MET A 129 11.04 -1.27 -3.87
C MET A 129 11.89 -2.55 -3.82
N GLU A 130 12.00 -3.17 -2.64
CA GLU A 130 12.70 -4.44 -2.45
C GLU A 130 11.83 -5.67 -2.79
N ALA A 131 10.52 -5.47 -3.02
CA ALA A 131 9.65 -6.56 -3.45
C ALA A 131 9.86 -6.91 -4.92
N ASP A 132 9.85 -8.21 -5.23
CA ASP A 132 9.99 -8.71 -6.61
C ASP A 132 8.71 -8.51 -7.42
N VAL A 133 7.55 -8.59 -6.75
CA VAL A 133 6.23 -8.40 -7.35
C VAL A 133 5.42 -7.40 -6.51
N PHE A 134 4.71 -6.52 -7.21
CA PHE A 134 3.86 -5.52 -6.59
C PHE A 134 2.41 -5.68 -7.04
N LEU A 135 1.48 -5.77 -6.07
CA LEU A 135 0.04 -5.82 -6.29
C LEU A 135 -0.63 -4.64 -5.57
N SER A 136 -1.38 -3.83 -6.31
CA SER A 136 -2.19 -2.74 -5.74
C SER A 136 -3.60 -3.22 -5.45
N LEU A 137 -3.96 -3.34 -4.17
CA LEU A 137 -5.31 -3.65 -3.71
C LEU A 137 -5.99 -2.36 -3.27
N SER A 138 -6.81 -1.77 -4.15
CA SER A 138 -7.26 -0.41 -4.01
C SER A 138 -8.74 -0.30 -3.65
N HIS A 139 -9.06 0.55 -2.68
CA HIS A 139 -10.40 0.98 -2.37
C HIS A 139 -10.78 2.17 -3.28
N PHE A 140 -11.75 1.97 -4.17
CA PHE A 140 -12.29 3.04 -4.99
C PHE A 140 -13.28 3.88 -4.18
N LYS A 141 -13.03 5.19 -4.09
CA LYS A 141 -13.84 6.11 -3.28
C LYS A 141 -13.84 7.53 -3.82
N GLY A 142 -14.77 8.35 -3.35
CA GLY A 142 -14.75 9.80 -3.58
C GLY A 142 -13.53 10.48 -2.97
N HIS A 143 -13.12 11.60 -3.54
CA HIS A 143 -12.02 12.43 -3.05
C HIS A 143 -12.29 13.92 -3.31
N GLU A 144 -12.12 14.75 -2.29
CA GLU A 144 -12.47 16.17 -2.31
C GLU A 144 -11.74 16.98 -3.39
N GLN A 145 -10.44 16.72 -3.58
CA GLN A 145 -9.61 17.48 -4.54
C GLN A 145 -9.56 16.89 -5.93
N THR A 146 -9.65 15.56 -6.05
CA THR A 146 -9.44 14.85 -7.33
C THR A 146 -10.69 14.18 -7.88
N GLY A 147 -11.85 14.39 -7.26
CA GLY A 147 -13.11 13.74 -7.58
C GLY A 147 -13.21 12.32 -7.07
N PHE A 148 -12.19 11.49 -7.32
CA PHE A 148 -12.11 10.13 -6.79
C PHE A 148 -10.67 9.69 -6.52
N GLY A 149 -10.51 8.63 -5.72
CA GLY A 149 -9.25 7.95 -5.45
C GLY A 149 -9.39 6.45 -5.71
N GLY A 150 -8.38 5.85 -6.30
CA GLY A 150 -8.35 4.43 -6.64
C GLY A 150 -6.90 3.94 -6.78
N ALA A 151 -6.64 3.08 -7.77
CA ALA A 151 -5.33 2.46 -7.98
C ALA A 151 -4.20 3.48 -8.17
N ILE A 152 -4.38 4.49 -9.03
CA ILE A 152 -3.37 5.51 -9.30
C ILE A 152 -2.97 6.25 -8.01
N LYS A 153 -3.93 6.63 -7.16
CA LYS A 153 -3.65 7.29 -5.89
C LYS A 153 -3.03 6.33 -4.86
N ASN A 154 -3.49 5.09 -4.82
CA ASN A 154 -2.92 4.07 -3.95
C ASN A 154 -1.45 3.80 -4.27
N ILE A 155 -1.06 3.92 -5.52
CA ILE A 155 0.34 3.80 -5.98
C ILE A 155 1.07 5.15 -5.83
N GLY A 156 0.66 6.17 -6.57
CA GLY A 156 1.39 7.42 -6.71
C GLY A 156 1.60 8.19 -5.41
N MET A 157 0.56 8.28 -4.57
CA MET A 157 0.66 8.87 -3.24
C MET A 157 0.94 7.81 -2.17
N GLY A 158 0.28 6.64 -2.27
CA GLY A 158 0.31 5.62 -1.22
C GLY A 158 1.65 4.93 -1.05
N CYS A 159 2.41 4.69 -2.12
CA CYS A 159 3.75 4.09 -2.06
C CYS A 159 4.85 5.09 -1.71
N GLY A 160 4.58 6.39 -1.81
CA GLY A 160 5.52 7.41 -1.37
C GLY A 160 5.82 7.27 0.12
N SER A 161 7.09 7.43 0.51
CA SER A 161 7.44 7.59 1.91
C SER A 161 6.75 8.82 2.50
N ARG A 162 6.67 8.91 3.83
CA ARG A 162 6.13 10.12 4.48
C ARG A 162 6.88 11.37 4.04
N ARG A 163 8.22 11.27 3.92
CA ARG A 163 9.06 12.34 3.37
C ARG A 163 8.71 12.66 1.92
N GLY A 164 8.55 11.65 1.07
CA GLY A 164 8.14 11.82 -0.32
C GLY A 164 6.74 12.40 -0.48
N LYS A 165 5.79 11.98 0.35
CA LYS A 165 4.43 12.58 0.39
C LYS A 165 4.49 14.08 0.72
N MET A 166 5.37 14.49 1.65
CA MET A 166 5.54 15.89 1.99
C MET A 166 6.05 16.71 0.79
N GLU A 167 7.02 16.19 0.06
CA GLU A 167 7.51 16.85 -1.16
C GLU A 167 6.43 16.93 -2.24
N GLN A 168 5.64 15.88 -2.44
CA GLN A 168 4.53 15.89 -3.40
C GLN A 168 3.48 16.96 -3.03
N HIS A 169 3.13 17.10 -1.76
CA HIS A 169 2.18 18.13 -1.32
C HIS A 169 2.74 19.55 -1.38
N ALA A 170 4.05 19.71 -1.27
CA ALA A 170 4.75 21.00 -1.35
C ALA A 170 5.17 21.36 -2.80
N ALA A 171 4.69 20.63 -3.82
CA ALA A 171 5.12 20.81 -5.22
C ALA A 171 6.64 20.82 -5.38
N GLY A 172 7.33 19.91 -4.68
CA GLY A 172 8.79 19.82 -4.68
C GLY A 172 9.54 20.88 -3.86
N LYS A 173 8.83 21.78 -3.19
CA LYS A 173 9.43 22.79 -2.31
C LYS A 173 9.17 22.41 -0.84
N PRO A 174 10.16 21.87 -0.10
CA PRO A 174 9.98 21.59 1.32
C PRO A 174 9.84 22.93 2.08
N THR A 175 8.61 23.26 2.46
CA THR A 175 8.39 24.36 3.41
C THR A 175 8.50 23.81 4.82
N VAL A 176 9.59 24.15 5.49
CA VAL A 176 9.68 23.99 6.95
C VAL A 176 8.94 25.17 7.55
N SER A 177 7.71 24.97 8.04
CA SER A 177 7.11 25.93 8.97
C SER A 177 7.84 25.79 10.30
N ARG A 178 8.46 26.85 10.73
CA ARG A 178 9.03 27.00 12.08
C ARG A 178 7.94 27.11 13.11
#